data_c5489c97b536aa5f6e5b3160e0187494
#
_entry.id   c5489c97b536aa5f6e5b3160e0187494
#
_cell.length_a   1.000
_cell.length_b   1.000
_cell.length_c   1.000
_cell.angle_alpha   90.00
_cell.angle_beta   90.00
_cell.angle_gamma   90.00
#
_symmetry.space_group_name_H-M   'P 1'
#
loop_
_entity.id
_entity.type
_entity.pdbx_description
1 polymer ?
#
loop_
_entity_poly.entity_id
_entity_poly.type
_entity_poly.pdbx_seq_one_letter_code
_entity_poly.pdbx_strand_id
1 'polypeptide(L)'
;MTEAPNRSPQTARRGRAYFERLSQTTFLPTEHVGGAWVEAEQHIAPAIGLVAHAVERDHAARRNHSSQLARPSCDILGTLPLGPIDLNVSVIR
;
A
#
# COMPACT_ATOMS: atom_id res chain seq x y z
N MET A 1 -0.89 27.74 -12.81
CA MET A 1 0.43 27.39 -12.45
C MET A 1 0.76 25.94 -12.75
N THR A 2 1.89 25.73 -13.23
CA THR A 2 2.24 24.43 -13.69
C THR A 2 3.26 23.84 -12.78
N GLU A 3 3.01 22.61 -12.36
CA GLU A 3 3.97 21.95 -11.57
C GLU A 3 5.02 21.34 -12.39
N ALA A 4 6.16 21.13 -11.81
CA ALA A 4 7.21 20.39 -12.47
C ALA A 4 6.70 18.96 -12.59
N PRO A 5 6.42 18.51 -13.78
CA PRO A 5 5.83 17.20 -13.93
C PRO A 5 6.81 16.13 -13.54
N ASN A 6 6.36 15.16 -12.82
CA ASN A 6 7.10 13.95 -12.55
C ASN A 6 8.42 14.11 -11.87
N ARG A 7 8.63 15.25 -11.27
CA ARG A 7 9.87 15.43 -10.54
C ARG A 7 9.73 14.96 -9.13
N SER A 8 8.58 15.12 -8.57
CA SER A 8 8.34 14.74 -7.20
C SER A 8 7.61 13.43 -7.13
N PRO A 9 7.88 12.63 -6.10
CA PRO A 9 7.10 11.42 -5.89
C PRO A 9 5.63 11.77 -5.71
N GLN A 10 4.77 10.87 -6.13
CA GLN A 10 3.34 11.07 -6.00
C GLN A 10 2.86 10.52 -4.67
N THR A 11 2.32 11.39 -3.86
CA THR A 11 1.74 10.97 -2.58
C THR A 11 0.42 11.68 -2.40
N ALA A 12 -0.41 11.13 -1.53
CA ALA A 12 -1.62 11.79 -1.11
C ALA A 12 -1.24 12.99 -0.25
N ARG A 13 -2.16 13.93 -0.15
CA ARG A 13 -1.98 15.03 0.74
C ARG A 13 -1.86 14.51 2.14
N ARG A 14 -1.31 15.33 3.03
CA ARG A 14 -1.09 14.90 4.37
C ARG A 14 -2.39 14.32 4.94
N GLY A 15 -2.25 13.28 5.70
CA GLY A 15 -3.34 12.61 6.34
C GLY A 15 -2.80 11.81 7.49
N ARG A 16 -3.66 11.07 8.16
CA ARG A 16 -3.25 10.28 9.31
C ARG A 16 -2.97 8.84 8.98
N ALA A 17 -3.20 8.45 7.74
CA ALA A 17 -2.97 7.08 7.32
C ALA A 17 -1.73 7.00 6.47
N TYR A 18 -1.19 5.81 6.30
CA TYR A 18 -0.07 5.62 5.40
C TYR A 18 -0.51 5.59 3.95
N PHE A 19 -1.74 5.15 3.69
CA PHE A 19 -2.24 5.04 2.31
C PHE A 19 -3.64 5.58 2.23
N GLU A 20 -3.96 6.12 1.07
CA GLU A 20 -5.30 6.56 0.73
C GLU A 20 -5.84 5.64 -0.35
N ARG A 21 -7.04 5.12 -0.15
CA ARG A 21 -7.65 4.23 -1.13
C ARG A 21 -8.19 5.04 -2.29
N LEU A 22 -7.78 4.71 -3.50
CA LEU A 22 -8.29 5.35 -4.70
C LEU A 22 -9.38 4.52 -5.36
N SER A 23 -9.32 3.20 -5.21
CA SER A 23 -10.32 2.30 -5.76
C SER A 23 -10.30 1.05 -4.90
N GLN A 24 -10.97 0.00 -5.35
CA GLN A 24 -10.96 -1.24 -4.59
C GLN A 24 -9.58 -1.86 -4.53
N THR A 25 -8.75 -1.59 -5.52
CA THR A 25 -7.44 -2.23 -5.61
C THR A 25 -6.29 -1.25 -5.65
N THR A 26 -6.54 0.04 -5.81
CA THR A 26 -5.48 1.02 -6.00
C THR A 26 -5.35 1.91 -4.78
N PHE A 27 -4.13 2.12 -4.34
CA PHE A 27 -3.83 2.91 -3.16
C PHE A 27 -2.73 3.92 -3.46
N LEU A 28 -2.84 5.09 -2.85
CA LEU A 28 -1.83 6.13 -2.99
C LEU A 28 -1.16 6.34 -1.64
N PRO A 29 0.17 6.24 -1.58
CA PRO A 29 0.87 6.45 -0.32
C PRO A 29 0.77 7.90 0.12
N THR A 30 0.73 8.11 1.42
CA THR A 30 0.80 9.46 1.98
C THR A 30 2.26 9.82 2.21
N GLU A 31 2.48 11.05 2.66
CA GLU A 31 3.84 11.51 2.92
C GLU A 31 4.56 10.69 3.98
N HIS A 32 3.81 9.93 4.79
CA HIS A 32 4.41 9.16 5.88
C HIS A 32 5.11 7.90 5.42
N VAL A 33 4.97 7.54 4.15
CA VAL A 33 5.51 6.29 3.62
C VAL A 33 6.88 6.47 3.00
N GLY A 34 7.31 7.71 2.85
CA GLY A 34 8.53 8.02 2.11
C GLY A 34 9.81 7.59 2.79
N GLY A 35 10.72 7.35 1.97
CA GLY A 35 12.07 7.10 1.97
C GLY A 35 12.93 6.88 3.17
N ALA A 36 13.09 5.65 3.59
CA ALA A 36 14.10 5.35 4.56
C ALA A 36 15.50 5.40 3.95
N TRP A 37 15.61 4.97 2.70
CA TRP A 37 16.90 4.89 2.01
C TRP A 37 16.96 5.82 0.82
N VAL A 38 15.87 5.87 0.06
CA VAL A 38 15.77 6.70 -1.12
C VAL A 38 14.48 7.49 -1.00
N GLU A 39 14.56 8.80 -1.18
CA GLU A 39 13.40 9.66 -0.97
C GLU A 39 12.21 9.30 -1.85
N ALA A 40 12.49 8.86 -3.06
CA ALA A 40 11.45 8.59 -4.02
C ALA A 40 10.83 7.20 -3.87
N GLU A 41 11.25 6.45 -2.87
CA GLU A 41 10.77 5.08 -2.69
C GLU A 41 10.04 4.93 -1.37
N GLN A 42 9.13 3.95 -1.34
CA GLN A 42 8.38 3.69 -0.14
C GLN A 42 9.19 2.89 0.86
N HIS A 43 8.93 3.18 2.12
CA HIS A 43 9.35 2.33 3.21
C HIS A 43 8.53 1.05 3.13
N ILE A 44 9.16 -0.10 3.29
CA ILE A 44 8.45 -1.35 3.04
C ILE A 44 7.46 -1.70 4.15
N ALA A 45 7.71 -1.26 5.37
CA ALA A 45 6.86 -1.66 6.49
C ALA A 45 5.40 -1.21 6.32
N PRO A 46 5.11 0.03 5.93
CA PRO A 46 3.73 0.41 5.68
C PRO A 46 3.07 -0.39 4.57
N ALA A 47 3.84 -0.77 3.54
CA ALA A 47 3.29 -1.57 2.45
C ALA A 47 2.90 -2.97 2.94
N ILE A 48 3.71 -3.55 3.80
CA ILE A 48 3.38 -4.84 4.38
C ILE A 48 2.11 -4.74 5.22
N GLY A 49 1.96 -3.65 5.95
CA GLY A 49 0.74 -3.42 6.72
C GLY A 49 -0.48 -3.29 5.83
N LEU A 50 -0.34 -2.60 4.70
CA LEU A 50 -1.42 -2.47 3.74
C LEU A 50 -1.82 -3.83 3.18
N VAL A 51 -0.84 -4.66 2.84
CA VAL A 51 -1.13 -6.00 2.33
C VAL A 51 -1.88 -6.82 3.37
N ALA A 52 -1.45 -6.78 4.62
CA ALA A 52 -2.12 -7.52 5.69
C ALA A 52 -3.56 -7.06 5.83
N HIS A 53 -3.78 -5.75 5.79
CA HIS A 53 -5.13 -5.20 5.88
C HIS A 53 -5.99 -5.67 4.70
N ALA A 54 -5.45 -5.65 3.50
CA ALA A 54 -6.18 -6.04 2.31
C ALA A 54 -6.57 -7.51 2.36
N VAL A 55 -5.65 -8.35 2.84
CA VAL A 55 -5.93 -9.78 2.96
C VAL A 55 -7.02 -10.04 3.98
N GLU A 56 -6.95 -9.39 5.13
CA GLU A 56 -7.97 -9.58 6.16
C GLU A 56 -9.33 -9.11 5.69
N ARG A 57 -9.36 -7.99 4.98
CA ARG A 57 -10.60 -7.45 4.45
C ARG A 57 -11.21 -8.37 3.40
N ASP A 58 -10.37 -8.88 2.50
CA ASP A 58 -10.82 -9.79 1.47
C ASP A 58 -11.36 -11.08 2.08
N HIS A 59 -10.66 -11.61 3.06
CA HIS A 59 -11.10 -12.85 3.72
C HIS A 59 -12.44 -12.64 4.42
N ALA A 60 -12.59 -11.53 5.12
CA ALA A 60 -13.84 -11.25 5.82
C ALA A 60 -15.00 -11.15 4.83
N ALA A 61 -14.78 -10.54 3.68
CA ALA A 61 -15.82 -10.41 2.67
C ALA A 61 -16.20 -11.76 2.07
N ARG A 62 -15.22 -12.63 1.85
CA ARG A 62 -15.48 -13.94 1.25
C ARG A 62 -16.15 -14.89 2.22
N ARG A 63 -15.78 -14.84 3.49
CA ARG A 63 -16.27 -15.79 4.48
C ARG A 63 -17.41 -15.25 5.31
N ASN A 64 -17.73 -13.98 5.14
CA ASN A 64 -18.79 -13.33 5.88
C ASN A 64 -18.54 -13.34 7.39
N HIS A 65 -17.28 -13.32 7.78
CA HIS A 65 -16.87 -13.15 9.16
C HIS A 65 -15.44 -12.67 9.17
N SER A 66 -15.04 -12.05 10.27
CA SER A 66 -13.69 -11.55 10.37
C SER A 66 -12.77 -12.64 10.94
N SER A 67 -11.54 -12.58 10.53
CA SER A 67 -10.50 -13.46 11.02
C SER A 67 -9.24 -12.63 11.20
N GLN A 68 -8.36 -13.12 12.01
CA GLN A 68 -7.11 -12.45 12.28
C GLN A 68 -5.99 -13.14 11.52
N LEU A 69 -5.15 -12.33 10.87
CA LEU A 69 -4.01 -12.86 10.16
C LEU A 69 -2.99 -13.37 11.17
N ALA A 70 -2.65 -14.63 11.05
CA ALA A 70 -1.76 -15.25 12.01
C ALA A 70 -0.30 -15.19 11.58
N ARG A 71 -0.04 -15.29 10.27
CA ARG A 71 1.34 -15.38 9.81
C ARG A 71 1.45 -14.95 8.36
N PRO A 72 2.00 -13.77 8.09
CA PRO A 72 2.28 -13.38 6.71
C PRO A 72 3.68 -13.82 6.30
N SER A 73 3.85 -14.10 5.03
CA SER A 73 5.15 -14.32 4.42
C SER A 73 5.23 -13.45 3.19
N CYS A 74 6.35 -12.79 3.01
CA CYS A 74 6.49 -11.85 1.90
C CYS A 74 7.77 -12.11 1.12
N ASP A 75 7.65 -12.07 -0.18
CA ASP A 75 8.81 -12.05 -1.07
C ASP A 75 8.92 -10.64 -1.62
N ILE A 76 10.02 -9.99 -1.34
CA ILE A 76 10.25 -8.63 -1.80
C ILE A 76 11.07 -8.70 -3.08
N LEU A 77 10.40 -8.44 -4.21
CA LEU A 77 11.02 -8.62 -5.51
C LEU A 77 11.62 -7.34 -6.07
N GLY A 78 11.45 -6.23 -5.38
CA GLY A 78 11.97 -4.95 -5.83
C GLY A 78 11.56 -3.85 -4.89
N THR A 79 11.86 -2.63 -5.28
CA THR A 79 11.48 -1.46 -4.48
C THR A 79 10.13 -0.95 -4.95
N LEU A 80 9.50 -0.14 -4.09
CA LEU A 80 8.23 0.48 -4.41
C LEU A 80 8.44 1.98 -4.55
N PRO A 81 8.21 2.53 -5.73
CA PRO A 81 8.29 3.98 -5.87
C PRO A 81 7.11 4.64 -5.17
N LEU A 82 7.27 5.90 -4.85
CA LEU A 82 6.15 6.67 -4.30
C LEU A 82 5.21 7.01 -5.45
N GLY A 83 4.06 6.38 -5.44
CA GLY A 83 3.05 6.56 -6.46
C GLY A 83 1.93 5.58 -6.22
N PRO A 84 0.91 5.60 -7.06
CA PRO A 84 -0.20 4.66 -6.89
C PRO A 84 0.28 3.22 -7.02
N ILE A 85 -0.25 2.36 -6.17
CA ILE A 85 0.05 0.94 -6.24
C ILE A 85 -1.26 0.16 -6.30
N ASP A 86 -1.20 -0.98 -6.95
CA ASP A 86 -2.35 -1.86 -7.06
C ASP A 86 -2.12 -3.11 -6.22
N LEU A 87 -3.16 -3.53 -5.55
CA LEU A 87 -3.15 -4.77 -4.78
C LEU A 87 -4.20 -5.70 -5.31
N ASN A 88 -3.80 -6.93 -5.54
CA ASN A 88 -4.73 -7.99 -5.92
C ASN A 88 -4.63 -9.12 -4.93
N VAL A 89 -5.77 -9.56 -4.43
CA VAL A 89 -5.83 -10.63 -3.46
C VAL A 89 -6.55 -11.81 -4.09
N SER A 90 -5.95 -12.97 -4.02
CA SER A 90 -6.58 -14.17 -4.51
C SER A 90 -6.31 -15.32 -3.54
N VAL A 91 -7.18 -16.30 -3.57
CA VAL A 91 -7.05 -17.47 -2.72
C VAL A 91 -6.43 -18.59 -3.53
N ILE A 92 -5.34 -19.10 -3.02
CA ILE A 92 -4.68 -20.25 -3.62
C ILE A 92 -4.80 -21.38 -2.61
N ARG A 93 -5.32 -22.47 -3.07
CA ARG A 93 -5.60 -23.54 -2.11
C ARG A 93 -4.40 -24.34 -1.79
#